data_22ec236a48d3d0ffe504b0f655f01b28
#
_entry.id   22ec236a48d3d0ffe504b0f655f01b28
#
_cell.length_a   1.000
_cell.length_b   1.000
_cell.length_c   1.000
_cell.angle_alpha   90.00
_cell.angle_beta   90.00
_cell.angle_gamma   90.00
#
_symmetry.space_group_name_H-M   'P 1'
#
loop_
_entity.id
_entity.type
_entity.pdbx_description
1 polymer ?
#
loop_
_entity_poly.entity_id
_entity_poly.type
_entity_poly.pdbx_seq_one_letter_code
_entity_poly.pdbx_strand_id
1 'polypeptide(L)'
;MNLKQLVVASAVAVAAGCTSSQQHADTPFDKYPVFDGEWEEMVYAPSVTKFSLWAPSAQEVRVLLYEKGQGGSAYRMVKMEPASDGMWQARVDEDLKGKFYTFNVKVDDVWQGDTPGLMAKAVGVNGDRAAVIDRKETNPEGWDEDKRPPLTHFTDMIIYELHHRDFSIDTISGIRNRGKFLALTEEGTHTYWGEKTGIDHLK
;
A
#
# COMPACT_ATOMS: atom_id res chain seq x y z
N MET A 1 2.21 78.81 -19.52
CA MET A 1 1.80 77.97 -20.63
C MET A 1 2.51 76.66 -20.53
N ASN A 2 1.74 75.70 -20.19
CA ASN A 2 1.76 74.26 -20.57
C ASN A 2 2.56 73.32 -19.71
N LEU A 3 1.99 72.46 -19.36
CA LEU A 3 1.13 71.30 -19.57
C LEU A 3 1.59 70.22 -18.64
N LYS A 4 0.77 69.91 -17.70
CA LYS A 4 0.93 68.78 -16.77
C LYS A 4 0.82 67.48 -17.57
N GLN A 5 1.84 66.67 -17.59
CA GLN A 5 1.70 65.26 -17.95
C GLN A 5 1.42 64.49 -16.67
N LEU A 6 0.23 63.95 -16.62
CA LEU A 6 -0.24 63.03 -15.59
C LEU A 6 0.27 61.65 -15.98
N VAL A 7 1.26 61.13 -15.28
CA VAL A 7 1.67 59.72 -15.40
C VAL A 7 0.71 58.93 -14.54
N VAL A 8 -0.22 58.23 -15.19
CA VAL A 8 -1.06 57.25 -14.52
C VAL A 8 -0.21 55.96 -14.42
N ALA A 9 0.31 55.73 -13.22
CA ALA A 9 0.91 54.46 -12.90
C ALA A 9 -0.22 53.42 -12.68
N SER A 10 -0.48 52.59 -13.69
CA SER A 10 -1.36 51.46 -13.52
C SER A 10 -0.65 50.42 -12.66
N ALA A 11 -1.04 50.36 -11.39
CA ALA A 11 -0.69 49.25 -10.51
C ALA A 11 -1.45 48.00 -11.03
N VAL A 12 -0.76 47.13 -11.72
CA VAL A 12 -1.26 45.78 -11.97
C VAL A 12 -1.13 45.02 -10.64
N ALA A 13 -2.22 44.97 -9.91
CA ALA A 13 -2.35 44.06 -8.81
C ALA A 13 -2.40 42.64 -9.38
N VAL A 14 -1.28 41.93 -9.31
CA VAL A 14 -1.29 40.47 -9.48
C VAL A 14 -2.01 39.93 -8.25
N ALA A 15 -3.30 39.73 -8.37
CA ALA A 15 -4.05 38.89 -7.47
C ALA A 15 -3.55 37.46 -7.69
N ALA A 16 -2.57 37.04 -6.90
CA ALA A 16 -2.30 35.62 -6.69
C ALA A 16 -3.52 35.06 -5.99
N GLY A 17 -4.53 34.73 -6.78
CA GLY A 17 -5.75 34.13 -6.27
C GLY A 17 -5.43 32.76 -5.71
N CYS A 18 -5.69 32.60 -4.43
CA CYS A 18 -5.97 31.30 -3.85
C CYS A 18 -7.24 30.74 -4.51
N THR A 19 -7.09 30.08 -5.66
CA THR A 19 -8.21 29.42 -6.36
C THR A 19 -8.05 27.90 -6.35
N SER A 20 -7.39 27.35 -5.31
CA SER A 20 -7.10 25.92 -5.30
C SER A 20 -8.17 25.05 -4.64
N SER A 21 -9.09 25.61 -3.84
CA SER A 21 -10.01 24.78 -3.05
C SER A 21 -11.33 24.43 -3.74
N GLN A 22 -11.78 25.20 -4.73
CA GLN A 22 -13.03 24.88 -5.45
C GLN A 22 -12.86 24.12 -6.76
N GLN A 23 -11.64 24.07 -7.33
CA GLN A 23 -11.42 23.40 -8.62
C GLN A 23 -11.38 21.88 -8.54
N HIS A 24 -11.18 21.29 -7.36
CA HIS A 24 -11.02 19.84 -7.24
C HIS A 24 -12.35 19.08 -7.10
N ALA A 25 -13.34 19.68 -6.43
CA ALA A 25 -14.64 19.01 -6.23
C ALA A 25 -15.43 18.76 -7.53
N ASP A 26 -15.24 19.62 -8.55
CA ASP A 26 -15.96 19.53 -9.83
C ASP A 26 -15.10 18.99 -10.98
N THR A 27 -13.85 18.58 -10.73
CA THR A 27 -12.99 18.01 -11.77
C THR A 27 -13.40 16.57 -12.05
N PRO A 28 -13.85 16.21 -13.26
CA PRO A 28 -14.11 14.82 -13.60
C PRO A 28 -12.86 13.97 -13.40
N PHE A 29 -13.02 12.74 -12.90
CA PHE A 29 -11.91 11.84 -12.58
C PHE A 29 -10.94 11.64 -13.76
N ASP A 30 -11.45 11.54 -14.97
CA ASP A 30 -10.69 11.37 -16.20
C ASP A 30 -9.84 12.60 -16.60
N LYS A 31 -9.98 13.71 -15.89
CA LYS A 31 -9.21 14.95 -16.11
C LYS A 31 -8.07 15.13 -15.13
N TYR A 32 -7.96 14.28 -14.13
CA TYR A 32 -6.80 14.33 -13.24
C TYR A 32 -5.52 13.88 -13.98
N PRO A 33 -4.36 14.46 -13.64
CA PRO A 33 -3.10 14.01 -14.19
C PRO A 33 -2.84 12.55 -13.82
N VAL A 34 -2.30 11.80 -14.77
CA VAL A 34 -1.94 10.39 -14.58
C VAL A 34 -0.43 10.28 -14.59
N PHE A 35 0.13 9.65 -13.58
CA PHE A 35 1.55 9.32 -13.57
C PHE A 35 1.77 8.07 -14.44
N ASP A 36 2.48 8.23 -15.54
CA ASP A 36 2.83 7.15 -16.46
C ASP A 36 4.24 6.63 -16.16
N GLY A 37 4.38 5.87 -15.10
CA GLY A 37 5.65 5.30 -14.68
C GLY A 37 5.46 4.21 -13.61
N GLU A 38 6.51 3.44 -13.41
CA GLU A 38 6.54 2.49 -12.29
C GLU A 38 6.84 3.24 -10.99
N TRP A 39 6.09 2.93 -9.95
CA TRP A 39 6.28 3.48 -8.62
C TRP A 39 5.78 2.54 -7.53
N GLU A 40 6.29 2.73 -6.33
CA GLU A 40 5.82 2.04 -5.13
C GLU A 40 5.49 3.06 -4.05
N GLU A 41 4.43 2.80 -3.29
CA GLU A 41 4.02 3.68 -2.19
C GLU A 41 5.06 3.76 -1.08
N MET A 42 5.85 2.70 -0.89
CA MET A 42 6.91 2.66 0.09
C MET A 42 8.11 1.88 -0.45
N VAL A 43 9.27 2.54 -0.45
CA VAL A 43 10.57 1.93 -0.77
C VAL A 43 11.47 2.06 0.45
N TYR A 44 11.84 0.93 1.01
CA TYR A 44 12.68 0.84 2.20
C TYR A 44 14.15 0.56 1.85
N ALA A 45 15.03 1.24 2.56
CA ALA A 45 16.43 0.86 2.74
C ALA A 45 16.84 1.20 4.18
N PRO A 46 17.87 0.54 4.77
CA PRO A 46 18.23 0.73 6.19
C PRO A 46 18.53 2.17 6.60
N SER A 47 18.98 3.02 5.69
CA SER A 47 19.28 4.43 5.98
C SER A 47 18.19 5.39 5.55
N VAL A 48 17.15 4.93 4.81
CA VAL A 48 16.14 5.81 4.24
C VAL A 48 14.89 5.03 3.86
N THR A 49 13.74 5.59 4.18
CA THR A 49 12.45 5.13 3.64
C THR A 49 11.85 6.26 2.80
N LYS A 50 11.46 5.94 1.58
CA LYS A 50 10.77 6.86 0.68
C LYS A 50 9.31 6.47 0.60
N PHE A 51 8.44 7.47 0.65
CA PHE A 51 7.00 7.32 0.49
C PHE A 51 6.55 8.08 -0.75
N SER A 52 5.66 7.48 -1.52
CA SER A 52 5.03 8.10 -2.69
C SER A 52 3.54 7.79 -2.66
N LEU A 53 2.72 8.73 -3.08
CA LEU A 53 1.28 8.55 -3.20
C LEU A 53 0.75 9.32 -4.39
N TRP A 54 -0.07 8.69 -5.22
CA TRP A 54 -0.83 9.39 -6.24
C TRP A 54 -2.15 9.88 -5.63
N ALA A 55 -2.28 11.19 -5.49
CA ALA A 55 -3.44 11.83 -4.92
C ALA A 55 -3.67 13.20 -5.59
N PRO A 56 -4.11 13.21 -6.88
CA PRO A 56 -4.17 14.42 -7.69
C PRO A 56 -5.20 15.45 -7.21
N SER A 57 -6.19 15.03 -6.43
CA SER A 57 -7.17 15.94 -5.82
C SER A 57 -6.73 16.51 -4.46
N ALA A 58 -5.59 16.07 -3.96
CA ALA A 58 -5.14 16.45 -2.63
C ALA A 58 -4.61 17.89 -2.58
N GLN A 59 -4.96 18.60 -1.53
CA GLN A 59 -4.38 19.89 -1.16
C GLN A 59 -3.14 19.72 -0.28
N GLU A 60 -3.17 18.72 0.59
CA GLU A 60 -2.08 18.33 1.47
C GLU A 60 -2.07 16.80 1.65
N VAL A 61 -0.88 16.23 1.77
CA VAL A 61 -0.70 14.81 2.07
C VAL A 61 0.35 14.65 3.17
N ARG A 62 0.14 13.69 4.06
CA ARG A 62 1.10 13.34 5.10
C ARG A 62 1.16 11.85 5.34
N VAL A 63 2.32 11.39 5.81
CA VAL A 63 2.53 10.04 6.34
C VAL A 63 2.49 10.13 7.86
N LEU A 64 1.73 9.26 8.48
CA LEU A 64 1.70 9.07 9.92
C LEU A 64 2.47 7.79 10.24
N LEU A 65 3.43 7.86 11.18
CA LEU A 65 4.27 6.74 11.57
C LEU A 65 3.86 6.21 12.95
N TYR A 66 3.85 4.89 13.10
CA TYR A 66 3.39 4.21 14.30
C TYR A 66 4.38 3.13 14.74
N GLU A 67 4.46 2.92 16.04
CA GLU A 67 5.25 1.83 16.63
C GLU A 67 4.63 0.45 16.42
N LYS A 68 3.30 0.37 16.34
CA LYS A 68 2.56 -0.89 16.30
C LYS A 68 1.56 -0.92 15.15
N GLY A 69 1.29 -2.12 14.65
CA GLY A 69 0.30 -2.36 13.59
C GLY A 69 -1.15 -2.15 14.02
N GLN A 70 -1.39 -2.00 15.33
CA GLN A 70 -2.72 -1.73 15.89
C GLN A 70 -2.61 -0.90 17.16
N GLY A 71 -3.60 -0.04 17.41
CA GLY A 71 -3.70 0.81 18.60
C GLY A 71 -2.60 1.86 18.70
N GLY A 72 -2.67 2.70 19.73
CA GLY A 72 -1.75 3.81 19.94
C GLY A 72 -1.87 4.92 18.88
N SER A 73 -1.29 6.07 19.18
CA SER A 73 -1.25 7.22 18.28
C SER A 73 0.01 7.19 17.41
N ALA A 74 -0.02 7.93 16.30
CA ALA A 74 1.17 8.19 15.53
C ALA A 74 2.22 8.89 16.40
N TYR A 75 3.46 8.38 16.38
CA TYR A 75 4.56 9.03 17.10
C TYR A 75 5.21 10.15 16.28
N ARG A 76 4.99 10.14 14.97
CA ARG A 76 5.53 11.13 14.05
C ARG A 76 4.59 11.34 12.87
N MET A 77 4.52 12.57 12.42
CA MET A 77 3.88 12.98 11.17
C MET A 77 4.94 13.54 10.23
N VAL A 78 4.91 13.12 8.97
CA VAL A 78 5.81 13.60 7.93
C VAL A 78 4.95 14.19 6.82
N LYS A 79 5.11 15.50 6.56
CA LYS A 79 4.47 16.16 5.43
C LYS A 79 5.07 15.63 4.14
N MET A 80 4.22 15.37 3.15
CA MET A 80 4.66 15.02 1.81
C MET A 80 4.70 16.28 0.93
N GLU A 81 5.65 16.32 0.02
CA GLU A 81 5.77 17.40 -0.95
C GLU A 81 5.14 16.99 -2.27
N PRO A 82 4.44 17.91 -2.96
CA PRO A 82 3.88 17.62 -4.27
C PRO A 82 4.99 17.40 -5.30
N ALA A 83 4.75 16.45 -6.20
CA ALA A 83 5.60 16.12 -7.33
C ALA A 83 4.79 16.19 -8.64
N SER A 84 5.36 15.74 -9.77
CA SER A 84 4.67 15.76 -11.05
C SER A 84 3.44 14.83 -11.06
N ASP A 85 2.50 15.13 -11.93
CA ASP A 85 1.41 14.25 -12.32
C ASP A 85 0.52 13.75 -11.17
N GLY A 86 0.30 14.62 -10.18
CA GLY A 86 -0.54 14.32 -9.02
C GLY A 86 0.11 13.44 -7.98
N MET A 87 1.41 13.19 -8.10
CA MET A 87 2.19 12.46 -7.10
C MET A 87 2.57 13.33 -5.91
N TRP A 88 2.69 12.70 -4.77
CA TRP A 88 3.21 13.25 -3.53
C TRP A 88 4.35 12.38 -3.01
N GLN A 89 5.38 12.99 -2.45
CA GLN A 89 6.57 12.29 -2.02
C GLN A 89 7.04 12.76 -0.64
N ALA A 90 7.57 11.82 0.14
CA ALA A 90 8.29 12.10 1.37
C ALA A 90 9.51 11.19 1.49
N ARG A 91 10.49 11.69 2.23
CA ARG A 91 11.72 10.97 2.55
C ARG A 91 11.97 11.04 4.05
N VAL A 92 12.30 9.91 4.63
CA VAL A 92 12.68 9.79 6.04
C VAL A 92 14.05 9.13 6.10
N ASP A 93 15.06 9.88 6.55
CA ASP A 93 16.47 9.44 6.62
C ASP A 93 16.75 8.72 7.94
N GLU A 94 16.06 7.61 8.16
CA GLU A 94 16.26 6.69 9.29
C GLU A 94 15.77 5.29 8.95
N ASP A 95 16.16 4.30 9.76
CA ASP A 95 15.68 2.93 9.64
C ASP A 95 14.27 2.80 10.24
N LEU A 96 13.28 2.65 9.36
CA LEU A 96 11.89 2.46 9.75
C LEU A 96 11.46 0.98 9.73
N LYS A 97 12.38 0.02 9.54
CA LYS A 97 12.01 -1.40 9.52
C LYS A 97 11.25 -1.82 10.79
N GLY A 98 10.14 -2.49 10.57
CA GLY A 98 9.24 -2.93 11.66
C GLY A 98 8.31 -1.85 12.20
N LYS A 99 8.41 -0.62 11.71
CA LYS A 99 7.42 0.43 11.98
C LYS A 99 6.22 0.30 11.05
N PHE A 100 5.17 1.03 11.37
CA PHE A 100 3.94 1.04 10.60
C PHE A 100 3.62 2.46 10.14
N TYR A 101 2.85 2.57 9.07
CA TYR A 101 2.46 3.86 8.53
C TYR A 101 1.04 3.87 7.98
N THR A 102 0.49 5.07 7.86
CA THR A 102 -0.69 5.38 7.06
C THR A 102 -0.43 6.63 6.26
N PHE A 103 -1.12 6.78 5.15
CA PHE A 103 -1.30 8.05 4.47
C PHE A 103 -2.56 8.74 4.99
N ASN A 104 -2.52 10.05 5.03
CA ASN A 104 -3.66 10.87 5.34
C ASN A 104 -3.69 12.04 4.37
N VAL A 105 -4.82 12.24 3.71
CA VAL A 105 -4.98 13.15 2.56
C VAL A 105 -6.00 14.22 2.92
N LYS A 106 -5.74 15.45 2.55
CA LYS A 106 -6.65 16.57 2.71
C LYS A 106 -7.28 16.92 1.36
N VAL A 107 -8.60 16.85 1.28
CA VAL A 107 -9.42 17.20 0.11
C VAL A 107 -10.53 18.12 0.56
N ASP A 108 -10.78 19.19 -0.18
CA ASP A 108 -11.80 20.21 0.14
C ASP A 108 -11.70 20.72 1.58
N ASP A 109 -10.47 21.03 1.99
CA ASP A 109 -10.10 21.47 3.34
C ASP A 109 -10.41 20.49 4.48
N VAL A 110 -10.80 19.25 4.16
CA VAL A 110 -11.10 18.18 5.12
C VAL A 110 -10.04 17.09 5.05
N TRP A 111 -9.44 16.76 6.19
CA TRP A 111 -8.60 15.57 6.32
C TRP A 111 -9.48 14.33 6.24
N GLN A 112 -9.15 13.46 5.29
CA GLN A 112 -9.82 12.17 5.09
C GLN A 112 -9.35 11.15 6.14
N GLY A 113 -9.99 9.99 6.17
CA GLY A 113 -9.55 8.88 7.02
C GLY A 113 -8.13 8.41 6.68
N ASP A 114 -7.45 7.87 7.67
CA ASP A 114 -6.13 7.28 7.49
C ASP A 114 -6.25 5.99 6.64
N THR A 115 -5.29 5.77 5.75
CA THR A 115 -5.26 4.58 4.88
C THR A 115 -3.85 3.99 4.82
N PRO A 116 -3.69 2.67 4.79
CA PRO A 116 -2.40 2.03 4.55
C PRO A 116 -1.87 2.24 3.13
N GLY A 117 -2.71 2.77 2.23
CA GLY A 117 -2.42 2.88 0.81
C GLY A 117 -2.98 1.69 0.02
N LEU A 118 -2.89 1.79 -1.31
CA LEU A 118 -3.38 0.75 -2.24
C LEU A 118 -2.35 -0.32 -2.54
N MET A 119 -1.05 0.02 -2.42
CA MET A 119 0.07 -0.85 -2.79
C MET A 119 0.86 -1.35 -1.58
N ALA A 120 0.26 -1.33 -0.39
CA ALA A 120 0.92 -1.81 0.82
C ALA A 120 1.38 -3.26 0.65
N LYS A 121 2.68 -3.52 0.86
CA LYS A 121 3.29 -4.85 0.69
C LYS A 121 3.10 -5.76 1.91
N ALA A 122 2.91 -5.15 3.05
CA ALA A 122 2.59 -5.81 4.32
C ALA A 122 1.73 -4.88 5.16
N VAL A 123 0.87 -5.45 5.97
CA VAL A 123 -0.07 -4.70 6.81
C VAL A 123 -0.09 -5.25 8.23
N GLY A 124 -0.50 -4.42 9.16
CA GLY A 124 -0.79 -4.81 10.54
C GLY A 124 -2.16 -5.49 10.67
N VAL A 125 -2.64 -5.57 11.89
CA VAL A 125 -3.92 -6.21 12.21
C VAL A 125 -5.05 -5.54 11.45
N ASN A 126 -5.90 -6.34 10.82
CA ASN A 126 -7.06 -5.94 10.00
C ASN A 126 -6.74 -5.04 8.80
N GLY A 127 -5.47 -4.84 8.48
CA GLY A 127 -5.09 -3.96 7.37
C GLY A 127 -5.18 -2.47 7.69
N ASP A 128 -5.32 -2.08 8.95
CA ASP A 128 -5.48 -0.67 9.33
C ASP A 128 -4.23 0.18 9.06
N ARG A 129 -3.06 -0.43 9.10
CA ARG A 129 -1.76 0.22 8.88
C ARG A 129 -0.87 -0.62 8.00
N ALA A 130 -0.16 0.00 7.08
CA ALA A 130 0.90 -0.64 6.34
C ALA A 130 2.16 -0.80 7.20
N ALA A 131 2.96 -1.83 6.92
CA ALA A 131 4.21 -2.11 7.61
C ALA A 131 5.41 -1.80 6.71
N VAL A 132 6.46 -1.23 7.31
CA VAL A 132 7.75 -1.06 6.65
C VAL A 132 8.55 -2.36 6.82
N ILE A 133 8.79 -3.06 5.72
CA ILE A 133 9.50 -4.34 5.69
C ILE A 133 10.66 -4.31 4.70
N ASP A 134 11.69 -5.09 4.96
CA ASP A 134 12.64 -5.49 3.95
C ASP A 134 12.11 -6.75 3.25
N ARG A 135 11.70 -6.63 2.00
CA ARG A 135 11.15 -7.75 1.23
C ARG A 135 12.13 -8.91 1.06
N LYS A 136 13.42 -8.65 1.08
CA LYS A 136 14.44 -9.70 0.95
C LYS A 136 14.46 -10.63 2.16
N GLU A 137 14.09 -10.12 3.33
CA GLU A 137 14.04 -10.90 4.56
C GLU A 137 12.72 -11.72 4.69
N THR A 138 11.77 -11.54 3.78
CA THR A 138 10.49 -12.28 3.82
C THR A 138 10.53 -13.62 3.10
N ASN A 139 11.57 -13.88 2.33
CA ASN A 139 11.75 -15.15 1.63
C ASN A 139 12.10 -16.25 2.65
N PRO A 140 11.41 -17.40 2.62
CA PRO A 140 11.80 -18.56 3.41
C PRO A 140 13.12 -19.15 2.90
N GLU A 141 13.74 -19.97 3.73
CA GLU A 141 14.91 -20.76 3.33
C GLU A 141 14.60 -21.61 2.08
N GLY A 142 15.52 -21.63 1.13
CA GLY A 142 15.35 -22.37 -0.14
C GLY A 142 14.50 -21.67 -1.20
N TRP A 143 14.01 -20.43 -0.95
CA TRP A 143 13.15 -19.70 -1.91
C TRP A 143 13.81 -19.48 -3.27
N ASP A 144 15.10 -19.15 -3.28
CA ASP A 144 15.84 -18.89 -4.53
C ASP A 144 16.13 -20.17 -5.33
N GLU A 145 15.99 -21.31 -4.68
CA GLU A 145 16.18 -22.65 -5.29
C GLU A 145 14.86 -23.23 -5.80
N ASP A 146 13.72 -22.63 -5.40
CA ASP A 146 12.40 -23.09 -5.82
C ASP A 146 12.20 -22.90 -7.33
N LYS A 147 11.75 -23.96 -7.98
CA LYS A 147 11.51 -24.00 -9.43
C LYS A 147 10.07 -24.33 -9.71
N ARG A 148 9.43 -23.50 -10.51
CA ARG A 148 8.10 -23.79 -11.01
C ARG A 148 8.13 -25.07 -11.86
N PRO A 149 7.15 -25.97 -11.73
CA PRO A 149 6.95 -27.04 -12.68
C PRO A 149 6.85 -26.51 -14.11
N PRO A 150 7.45 -27.18 -15.11
CA PRO A 150 7.31 -26.74 -16.48
C PRO A 150 5.86 -26.86 -16.93
N LEU A 151 5.33 -25.79 -17.50
CA LEU A 151 3.99 -25.74 -18.07
C LEU A 151 4.14 -25.61 -19.59
N THR A 152 3.74 -26.62 -20.35
CA THR A 152 3.82 -26.60 -21.80
C THR A 152 2.66 -25.86 -22.44
N HIS A 153 1.45 -26.08 -21.94
CA HIS A 153 0.23 -25.42 -22.39
C HIS A 153 -0.59 -24.95 -21.19
N PHE A 154 -1.26 -23.81 -21.30
CA PHE A 154 -2.16 -23.33 -20.25
C PHE A 154 -3.32 -24.29 -19.97
N THR A 155 -3.72 -25.09 -20.98
CA THR A 155 -4.76 -26.12 -20.85
C THR A 155 -4.35 -27.31 -19.98
N ASP A 156 -3.05 -27.47 -19.67
CA ASP A 156 -2.55 -28.54 -18.81
C ASP A 156 -2.68 -28.18 -17.32
N MET A 157 -3.11 -26.96 -17.03
CA MET A 157 -3.24 -26.45 -15.68
C MET A 157 -4.57 -26.94 -15.05
N ILE A 158 -4.47 -27.59 -13.89
CA ILE A 158 -5.61 -27.88 -13.04
C ILE A 158 -5.60 -26.83 -11.91
N ILE A 159 -6.68 -26.04 -11.84
CA ILE A 159 -6.85 -25.01 -10.80
C ILE A 159 -7.82 -25.53 -9.76
N TYR A 160 -7.37 -25.59 -8.51
CA TYR A 160 -8.18 -25.96 -7.37
C TYR A 160 -8.22 -24.77 -6.39
N GLU A 161 -9.37 -24.13 -6.28
CA GLU A 161 -9.61 -23.06 -5.33
C GLU A 161 -10.12 -23.64 -4.02
N LEU A 162 -9.52 -23.29 -2.90
CA LEU A 162 -9.91 -23.74 -1.58
C LEU A 162 -9.87 -22.61 -0.56
N HIS A 163 -10.75 -22.73 0.42
CA HIS A 163 -10.64 -21.96 1.65
C HIS A 163 -9.85 -22.78 2.68
N HIS A 164 -8.62 -22.35 3.04
CA HIS A 164 -7.67 -23.16 3.83
C HIS A 164 -8.24 -23.61 5.19
N ARG A 165 -9.14 -22.82 5.83
CA ARG A 165 -9.82 -23.23 7.05
C ARG A 165 -10.74 -24.41 6.79
N ASP A 166 -11.61 -24.31 5.80
CA ASP A 166 -12.61 -25.34 5.50
C ASP A 166 -11.97 -26.61 4.99
N PHE A 167 -10.87 -26.48 4.23
CA PHE A 167 -10.07 -27.61 3.76
C PHE A 167 -9.46 -28.46 4.89
N SER A 168 -9.20 -27.87 6.05
CA SER A 168 -8.44 -28.52 7.12
C SER A 168 -9.14 -28.60 8.47
N ILE A 169 -10.33 -27.98 8.63
CA ILE A 169 -10.94 -27.84 9.96
C ILE A 169 -11.57 -29.14 10.49
N ASP A 170 -11.89 -30.09 9.62
CA ASP A 170 -12.51 -31.34 10.02
C ASP A 170 -11.63 -32.11 11.00
N THR A 171 -12.22 -32.56 12.08
CA THR A 171 -11.52 -33.29 13.14
C THR A 171 -11.00 -34.65 12.71
N ILE A 172 -11.62 -35.27 11.69
CA ILE A 172 -11.18 -36.57 11.16
C ILE A 172 -10.07 -36.46 10.09
N SER A 173 -9.70 -35.26 9.70
CA SER A 173 -8.68 -35.01 8.67
C SER A 173 -7.29 -35.51 9.05
N GLY A 174 -7.02 -35.80 10.32
CA GLY A 174 -5.68 -36.13 10.80
C GLY A 174 -4.70 -34.96 10.83
N ILE A 175 -5.12 -33.76 10.38
CA ILE A 175 -4.32 -32.55 10.36
C ILE A 175 -4.21 -31.96 11.78
N ARG A 176 -3.00 -31.58 12.18
CA ARG A 176 -2.73 -30.98 13.52
C ARG A 176 -3.04 -29.48 13.56
N ASN A 177 -2.62 -28.75 12.53
CA ASN A 177 -2.80 -27.29 12.45
C ASN A 177 -4.12 -26.91 11.77
N ARG A 178 -5.22 -27.56 12.15
CA ARG A 178 -6.56 -27.35 11.56
C ARG A 178 -6.97 -25.89 11.52
N GLY A 179 -7.45 -25.44 10.38
CA GLY A 179 -7.90 -24.06 10.14
C GLY A 179 -6.77 -23.03 10.11
N LYS A 180 -5.50 -23.45 10.06
CA LYS A 180 -4.32 -22.60 9.98
C LYS A 180 -3.63 -22.76 8.62
N PHE A 181 -2.86 -21.77 8.20
CA PHE A 181 -2.07 -21.87 6.97
C PHE A 181 -1.09 -23.05 6.97
N LEU A 182 -0.51 -23.38 8.11
CA LEU A 182 0.39 -24.52 8.26
C LEU A 182 -0.27 -25.87 7.94
N ALA A 183 -1.59 -25.97 7.98
CA ALA A 183 -2.30 -27.18 7.55
C ALA A 183 -2.02 -27.58 6.09
N LEU A 184 -1.71 -26.59 5.23
CA LEU A 184 -1.41 -26.81 3.81
C LEU A 184 0.00 -27.39 3.57
N THR A 185 0.83 -27.43 4.60
CA THR A 185 2.21 -27.96 4.52
C THR A 185 2.36 -29.30 5.25
N GLU A 186 1.30 -29.81 5.89
CA GLU A 186 1.34 -31.09 6.58
C GLU A 186 1.21 -32.25 5.58
N GLU A 187 2.23 -33.10 5.53
CA GLU A 187 2.24 -34.33 4.74
C GLU A 187 1.93 -35.55 5.59
N GLY A 188 1.54 -36.65 4.95
CA GLY A 188 1.24 -37.91 5.60
C GLY A 188 -0.04 -37.91 6.43
N THR A 189 -0.95 -36.96 6.18
CA THR A 189 -2.22 -36.89 6.89
C THR A 189 -3.27 -37.82 6.30
N HIS A 190 -4.05 -38.50 7.15
CA HIS A 190 -5.05 -39.48 6.76
C HIS A 190 -6.31 -39.35 7.64
N THR A 191 -7.44 -39.76 7.08
CA THR A 191 -8.64 -40.02 7.89
C THR A 191 -8.43 -41.21 8.82
N TYR A 192 -9.38 -41.41 9.74
CA TYR A 192 -9.40 -42.62 10.58
C TYR A 192 -9.46 -43.92 9.73
N TRP A 193 -10.04 -43.86 8.55
CA TRP A 193 -10.17 -45.02 7.62
C TRP A 193 -9.00 -45.17 6.67
N GLY A 194 -7.99 -44.31 6.74
CA GLY A 194 -6.76 -44.41 5.98
C GLY A 194 -6.74 -43.64 4.65
N GLU A 195 -7.82 -42.91 4.31
CA GLU A 195 -7.81 -42.04 3.13
C GLU A 195 -6.88 -40.86 3.33
N LYS A 196 -6.13 -40.54 2.30
CA LYS A 196 -5.25 -39.35 2.28
C LYS A 196 -6.06 -38.08 2.42
N THR A 197 -5.54 -37.14 3.21
CA THR A 197 -6.15 -35.84 3.45
C THR A 197 -5.13 -34.73 3.22
N GLY A 198 -5.58 -33.49 3.30
CA GLY A 198 -4.70 -32.34 3.17
C GLY A 198 -3.99 -32.28 1.82
N ILE A 199 -2.73 -31.87 1.83
CA ILE A 199 -1.92 -31.73 0.61
C ILE A 199 -1.72 -33.07 -0.11
N ASP A 200 -1.69 -34.18 0.60
CA ASP A 200 -1.52 -35.50 0.00
C ASP A 200 -2.75 -36.01 -0.76
N HIS A 201 -3.92 -35.44 -0.49
CA HIS A 201 -5.11 -35.66 -1.29
C HIS A 201 -5.05 -34.94 -2.64
N LEU A 202 -4.32 -33.80 -2.70
CA LEU A 202 -4.18 -33.00 -3.92
C LEU A 202 -3.05 -33.48 -4.83
N LYS A 203 -2.09 -34.24 -4.30
CA LYS A 203 -0.99 -34.86 -5.07
C LYS A 203 -1.44 -36.13 -5.79
#